data_e6b9c2386eb1f9678546865be84a3d64
#
_entry.id   e6b9c2386eb1f9678546865be84a3d64
#
_cell.length_a   1.000
_cell.length_b   1.000
_cell.length_c   1.000
_cell.angle_alpha   90.00
_cell.angle_beta   90.00
_cell.angle_gamma   90.00
#
_symmetry.space_group_name_H-M   'P 1'
#
loop_
_entity.id
_entity.type
_entity.pdbx_description
1 polymer ?
#
loop_
_entity_poly.entity_id
_entity_poly.type
_entity_poly.pdbx_seq_one_letter_code
_entity_poly.pdbx_strand_id
1 'polypeptide(L)'
;MEVNPAQLLENGYIVLPGVIPPEQLDHLRRSFETLVERQRAVWAEERNLGDPPGGVWETSAQPRVFFNEVVDKATDNTVQFCLHQNTLGVSQKLMSATDVAVTLMALMCSPVKDHGPASWHRDIDPVHQAPLNGVQMDMMANVPGYLQWNIPLYDDNVFWVVPGSHCRPNDSGRTSAPADSLPAANFRWHSRRTESRRWGGLHPYYATLG
;
A
#
# COMPACT_ATOMS: atom_id res chain seq x y z
N MET A 1 -11.60 17.05 -1.73
CA MET A 1 -11.67 15.92 -2.67
C MET A 1 -13.07 15.33 -2.60
N GLU A 2 -13.69 15.12 -3.74
CA GLU A 2 -14.99 14.43 -3.83
C GLU A 2 -14.77 12.91 -3.78
N VAL A 3 -15.57 12.21 -2.99
CA VAL A 3 -15.48 10.76 -2.78
C VAL A 3 -16.87 10.17 -2.91
N ASN A 4 -16.96 9.04 -3.60
CA ASN A 4 -18.19 8.27 -3.72
C ASN A 4 -18.11 6.97 -2.90
N PRO A 5 -18.66 6.93 -1.66
CA PRO A 5 -18.64 5.73 -0.83
C PRO A 5 -19.35 4.52 -1.49
N ALA A 6 -20.40 4.77 -2.28
CA ALA A 6 -21.12 3.69 -2.96
C ALA A 6 -20.23 2.93 -3.94
N GLN A 7 -19.34 3.62 -4.65
CA GLN A 7 -18.38 2.98 -5.55
C GLN A 7 -17.41 2.05 -4.79
N LEU A 8 -16.97 2.47 -3.60
CA LEU A 8 -16.12 1.64 -2.75
C LEU A 8 -16.85 0.37 -2.30
N LEU A 9 -18.10 0.52 -1.84
CA LEU A 9 -18.92 -0.63 -1.40
C LEU A 9 -19.26 -1.58 -2.53
N GLU A 10 -19.45 -1.08 -3.75
CA GLU A 10 -19.74 -1.91 -4.93
C GLU A 10 -18.50 -2.66 -5.44
N ASN A 11 -17.38 -1.96 -5.57
CA ASN A 11 -16.20 -2.49 -6.24
C ASN A 11 -15.17 -3.10 -5.27
N GLY A 12 -15.18 -2.72 -3.99
CA GLY A 12 -14.16 -3.05 -3.00
C GLY A 12 -12.91 -2.17 -3.09
N TYR A 13 -12.92 -1.21 -4.01
CA TYR A 13 -11.85 -0.21 -4.16
C TYR A 13 -12.40 1.08 -4.76
N ILE A 14 -11.65 2.16 -4.55
CA ILE A 14 -11.87 3.45 -5.20
C ILE A 14 -10.53 4.05 -5.61
N VAL A 15 -10.50 4.71 -6.76
CA VAL A 15 -9.34 5.41 -7.27
C VAL A 15 -9.52 6.91 -7.04
N LEU A 16 -8.60 7.52 -6.33
CA LEU A 16 -8.65 8.92 -5.93
C LEU A 16 -7.46 9.70 -6.51
N PRO A 17 -7.63 10.38 -7.64
CA PRO A 17 -6.56 11.19 -8.22
C PRO A 17 -6.27 12.42 -7.37
N GLY A 18 -4.99 12.83 -7.33
CA GLY A 18 -4.59 14.06 -6.65
C GLY A 18 -4.59 13.99 -5.12
N VAL A 19 -4.44 12.80 -4.55
CA VAL A 19 -4.31 12.61 -3.10
C VAL A 19 -3.12 13.38 -2.55
N ILE A 20 -1.98 13.31 -3.22
CA ILE A 20 -0.82 14.16 -2.90
C ILE A 20 -0.99 15.48 -3.67
N PRO A 21 -1.03 16.63 -2.98
CA PRO A 21 -0.96 17.93 -3.64
C PRO A 21 0.34 18.05 -4.46
N PRO A 22 0.28 18.51 -5.72
CA PRO A 22 1.45 18.57 -6.60
C PRO A 22 2.65 19.28 -5.98
N GLU A 23 2.41 20.35 -5.22
CA GLU A 23 3.43 21.15 -4.53
C GLU A 23 4.12 20.41 -3.38
N GLN A 24 3.50 19.36 -2.84
CA GLN A 24 4.05 18.54 -1.76
C GLN A 24 4.81 17.31 -2.26
N LEU A 25 4.57 16.88 -3.49
CA LEU A 25 5.06 15.60 -4.01
C LEU A 25 6.59 15.46 -3.93
N ASP A 26 7.33 16.47 -4.41
CA ASP A 26 8.79 16.39 -4.41
C ASP A 26 9.38 16.46 -2.99
N HIS A 27 8.73 17.16 -2.08
CA HIS A 27 9.14 17.17 -0.67
C HIS A 27 8.89 15.80 -0.02
N LEU A 28 7.71 15.22 -0.23
CA LEU A 28 7.40 13.89 0.26
C LEU A 28 8.36 12.83 -0.29
N ARG A 29 8.66 12.86 -1.58
CA ARG A 29 9.63 11.95 -2.21
C ARG A 29 10.98 11.99 -1.49
N ARG A 30 11.54 13.17 -1.30
CA ARG A 30 12.85 13.34 -0.61
C ARG A 30 12.82 12.79 0.81
N SER A 31 11.74 13.00 1.55
CA SER A 31 11.61 12.49 2.91
C SER A 31 11.50 10.97 2.95
N PHE A 32 10.72 10.39 2.06
CA PHE A 32 10.62 8.93 1.93
C PHE A 32 11.94 8.30 1.47
N GLU A 33 12.63 8.90 0.51
CA GLU A 33 13.95 8.46 0.07
C GLU A 33 14.96 8.49 1.23
N THR A 34 14.92 9.52 2.08
CA THR A 34 15.75 9.61 3.29
C THR A 34 15.47 8.46 4.25
N LEU A 35 14.20 8.11 4.46
CA LEU A 35 13.82 6.96 5.32
C LEU A 35 14.34 5.64 4.75
N VAL A 36 14.24 5.46 3.43
CA VAL A 36 14.76 4.27 2.74
C VAL A 36 16.27 4.15 2.89
N GLU A 37 17.01 5.23 2.67
CA GLU A 37 18.48 5.21 2.80
C GLU A 37 18.93 4.89 4.22
N ARG A 38 18.25 5.42 5.24
CA ARG A 38 18.50 5.08 6.64
C ARG A 38 18.26 3.58 6.90
N GLN A 39 17.14 3.06 6.43
CA GLN A 39 16.81 1.65 6.64
C GLN A 39 17.76 0.72 5.88
N ARG A 40 18.20 1.11 4.69
CA ARG A 40 19.22 0.35 3.94
C ARG A 40 20.53 0.24 4.69
N ALA A 41 20.96 1.30 5.37
CA ALA A 41 22.14 1.26 6.22
C ALA A 41 21.99 0.23 7.36
N VAL A 42 20.82 0.25 8.04
CA VAL A 42 20.50 -0.73 9.10
C VAL A 42 20.53 -2.16 8.55
N TRP A 43 19.87 -2.44 7.45
CA TRP A 43 19.86 -3.78 6.84
C TRP A 43 21.25 -4.26 6.39
N ALA A 44 22.11 -3.34 5.97
CA ALA A 44 23.50 -3.66 5.62
C ALA A 44 24.35 -4.01 6.85
N GLU A 45 24.07 -3.40 8.00
CA GLU A 45 24.73 -3.70 9.27
C GLU A 45 24.22 -5.02 9.90
N GLU A 46 22.92 -5.27 9.83
CA GLU A 46 22.24 -6.42 10.45
C GLU A 46 22.31 -7.71 9.60
N ARG A 47 22.95 -7.68 8.44
CA ARG A 47 23.03 -8.86 7.57
C ARG A 47 23.74 -10.03 8.21
N ASN A 48 23.32 -11.24 7.88
CA ASN A 48 23.99 -12.46 8.34
C ASN A 48 25.27 -12.73 7.51
N LEU A 49 26.10 -13.61 8.06
CA LEU A 49 27.27 -14.12 7.34
C LEU A 49 26.82 -14.90 6.08
N GLY A 50 27.22 -14.43 4.92
CA GLY A 50 26.83 -15.02 3.64
C GLY A 50 25.73 -14.26 2.89
N ASP A 51 25.06 -13.33 3.53
CA ASP A 51 24.13 -12.42 2.84
C ASP A 51 24.87 -11.40 1.97
N PRO A 52 24.23 -10.89 0.92
CA PRO A 52 24.81 -9.82 0.12
C PRO A 52 25.01 -8.54 0.95
N PRO A 53 25.86 -7.61 0.50
CA PRO A 53 26.21 -6.39 1.25
C PRO A 53 25.02 -5.55 1.71
N GLY A 54 23.93 -5.50 0.94
CA GLY A 54 22.72 -4.76 1.28
C GLY A 54 21.73 -5.52 2.17
N GLY A 55 22.02 -6.77 2.57
CA GLY A 55 21.16 -7.56 3.44
C GLY A 55 19.73 -7.70 2.90
N VAL A 56 18.73 -7.36 3.72
CA VAL A 56 17.29 -7.45 3.37
C VAL A 56 16.95 -6.65 2.11
N TRP A 57 17.61 -5.53 1.86
CA TRP A 57 17.41 -4.74 0.64
C TRP A 57 17.61 -5.55 -0.65
N GLU A 58 18.61 -6.42 -0.66
CA GLU A 58 18.96 -7.21 -1.84
C GLU A 58 18.28 -8.60 -1.88
N THR A 59 17.81 -9.09 -0.76
CA THR A 59 17.25 -10.44 -0.64
C THR A 59 15.73 -10.49 -0.60
N SER A 60 15.08 -9.43 -0.15
CA SER A 60 13.61 -9.39 -0.01
C SER A 60 12.92 -9.25 -1.36
N ALA A 61 11.83 -10.02 -1.55
CA ALA A 61 10.90 -9.83 -2.66
C ALA A 61 10.10 -8.52 -2.55
N GLN A 62 9.99 -7.95 -1.35
CA GLN A 62 9.29 -6.70 -1.09
C GLN A 62 9.89 -6.01 0.14
N PRO A 63 11.01 -5.28 -0.02
CA PRO A 63 11.59 -4.53 1.09
C PRO A 63 10.59 -3.50 1.62
N ARG A 64 10.37 -3.48 2.95
CA ARG A 64 9.40 -2.59 3.60
C ARG A 64 10.07 -1.77 4.69
N VAL A 65 9.90 -0.45 4.65
CA VAL A 65 10.32 0.45 5.72
C VAL A 65 9.11 0.81 6.57
N PHE A 66 9.14 0.45 7.83
CA PHE A 66 8.11 0.83 8.80
C PHE A 66 8.49 2.15 9.46
N PHE A 67 7.55 3.09 9.54
CA PHE A 67 7.87 4.48 9.92
C PHE A 67 8.03 4.71 11.41
N ASN A 68 7.41 3.88 12.24
CA ASN A 68 7.28 4.10 13.68
C ASN A 68 8.62 4.27 14.43
N GLU A 69 9.74 3.85 13.86
CA GLU A 69 11.05 3.87 14.52
C GLU A 69 12.06 4.80 13.86
N VAL A 70 11.79 5.28 12.66
CA VAL A 70 12.80 5.99 11.82
C VAL A 70 12.44 7.42 11.46
N VAL A 71 11.22 7.87 11.77
CA VAL A 71 10.77 9.25 11.51
C VAL A 71 11.34 10.20 12.55
N ASP A 72 11.91 11.29 12.08
CA ASP A 72 12.38 12.42 12.87
C ASP A 72 11.80 13.75 12.34
N LYS A 73 12.24 14.88 12.93
CA LYS A 73 11.78 16.20 12.53
C LYS A 73 12.07 16.53 11.05
N ALA A 74 13.07 15.90 10.43
CA ALA A 74 13.41 16.15 9.02
C ALA A 74 12.51 15.36 8.06
N THR A 75 11.82 14.35 8.54
CA THR A 75 10.96 13.43 7.77
C THR A 75 9.52 13.34 8.29
N ASP A 76 9.13 14.18 9.26
CA ASP A 76 7.82 14.18 9.91
C ASP A 76 6.65 14.47 8.96
N ASN A 77 6.91 15.17 7.83
CA ASN A 77 5.93 15.40 6.78
C ASN A 77 5.38 14.11 6.17
N THR A 78 6.09 12.99 6.28
CA THR A 78 5.59 11.66 5.85
C THR A 78 4.42 11.19 6.72
N VAL A 79 4.50 11.39 8.03
CA VAL A 79 3.40 11.12 8.96
C VAL A 79 2.30 12.16 8.84
N GLN A 80 2.66 13.45 8.75
CA GLN A 80 1.69 14.52 8.58
C GLN A 80 0.83 14.33 7.32
N PHE A 81 1.42 13.80 6.25
CA PHE A 81 0.68 13.48 5.03
C PHE A 81 -0.34 12.36 5.27
N CYS A 82 -0.03 11.34 6.04
CA CYS A 82 -1.00 10.29 6.40
C CYS A 82 -2.18 10.83 7.22
N LEU A 83 -1.99 11.92 7.95
CA LEU A 83 -3.02 12.64 8.71
C LEU A 83 -3.68 13.80 7.93
N HIS A 84 -3.33 13.96 6.67
CA HIS A 84 -3.86 15.04 5.84
C HIS A 84 -5.34 14.84 5.50
N GLN A 85 -6.04 15.93 5.12
CA GLN A 85 -7.44 15.89 4.72
C GLN A 85 -7.72 15.00 3.49
N ASN A 86 -6.71 14.82 2.63
CA ASN A 86 -6.82 13.96 1.45
C ASN A 86 -6.63 12.47 1.76
N THR A 87 -6.20 12.12 2.95
CA THR A 87 -6.01 10.74 3.44
C THR A 87 -6.94 10.47 4.62
N LEU A 88 -6.62 10.97 5.81
CA LEU A 88 -7.45 10.78 7.00
C LEU A 88 -8.87 11.35 6.82
N GLY A 89 -9.01 12.57 6.29
CA GLY A 89 -10.32 13.17 6.05
C GLY A 89 -11.17 12.41 5.03
N VAL A 90 -10.54 11.79 4.03
CA VAL A 90 -11.22 10.89 3.09
C VAL A 90 -11.60 9.59 3.77
N SER A 91 -10.71 9.00 4.58
CA SER A 91 -11.01 7.79 5.36
C SER A 91 -12.22 8.00 6.28
N GLN A 92 -12.29 9.10 7.00
CA GLN A 92 -13.44 9.46 7.83
C GLN A 92 -14.76 9.47 7.04
N LYS A 93 -14.74 10.02 5.82
CA LYS A 93 -15.93 10.04 4.94
C LYS A 93 -16.30 8.64 4.46
N LEU A 94 -15.33 7.84 4.03
CA LEU A 94 -15.56 6.50 3.49
C LEU A 94 -16.03 5.52 4.58
N MET A 95 -15.51 5.65 5.79
CA MET A 95 -15.87 4.82 6.94
C MET A 95 -17.09 5.37 7.70
N SER A 96 -17.62 6.54 7.33
CA SER A 96 -18.68 7.24 8.06
C SER A 96 -18.38 7.38 9.55
N ALA A 97 -17.11 7.62 9.90
CA ALA A 97 -16.61 7.68 11.27
C ALA A 97 -15.76 8.93 11.50
N THR A 98 -15.85 9.52 12.69
CA THR A 98 -14.99 10.63 13.10
C THR A 98 -13.69 10.15 13.74
N ASP A 99 -13.73 9.00 14.41
CA ASP A 99 -12.63 8.41 15.15
C ASP A 99 -11.94 7.34 14.27
N VAL A 100 -11.07 7.80 13.37
CA VAL A 100 -10.29 6.93 12.49
C VAL A 100 -8.82 7.03 12.90
N ALA A 101 -8.22 5.89 13.18
CA ALA A 101 -6.81 5.79 13.54
C ALA A 101 -5.98 5.17 12.40
N VAL A 102 -4.75 5.66 12.24
CA VAL A 102 -3.75 5.00 11.39
C VAL A 102 -3.11 3.87 12.20
N THR A 103 -3.29 2.64 11.77
CA THR A 103 -2.79 1.45 12.49
C THR A 103 -1.41 1.01 12.01
N LEU A 104 -1.11 1.25 10.73
CA LEU A 104 0.17 0.87 10.13
C LEU A 104 0.54 1.87 9.03
N MET A 105 1.81 2.23 8.97
CA MET A 105 2.41 2.95 7.85
C MET A 105 3.68 2.24 7.43
N ALA A 106 3.75 1.86 6.16
CA ALA A 106 4.92 1.21 5.60
C ALA A 106 5.22 1.75 4.20
N LEU A 107 6.49 1.94 3.91
CA LEU A 107 6.98 2.23 2.58
C LEU A 107 7.38 0.92 1.90
N MET A 108 6.72 0.59 0.81
CA MET A 108 7.05 -0.58 0.01
C MET A 108 8.05 -0.16 -1.07
N CYS A 109 9.17 -0.85 -1.12
CA CYS A 109 10.23 -0.58 -2.09
C CYS A 109 10.28 -1.67 -3.16
N SER A 110 10.74 -1.31 -4.36
CA SER A 110 11.02 -2.30 -5.40
C SER A 110 12.10 -3.27 -4.96
N PRO A 111 11.92 -4.55 -5.23
CA PRO A 111 13.00 -5.51 -5.07
C PRO A 111 14.14 -5.22 -6.05
N VAL A 112 15.37 -5.53 -5.64
CA VAL A 112 16.56 -5.42 -6.50
C VAL A 112 16.55 -6.48 -7.60
N LYS A 113 15.92 -7.63 -7.32
CA LYS A 113 15.77 -8.74 -8.27
C LYS A 113 14.28 -8.95 -8.54
N ASP A 114 13.95 -9.35 -9.76
CA ASP A 114 12.61 -9.81 -10.07
C ASP A 114 12.33 -11.15 -9.37
N HIS A 115 11.29 -11.17 -8.54
CA HIS A 115 10.80 -12.35 -7.83
C HIS A 115 9.51 -12.90 -8.44
N GLY A 116 9.10 -12.35 -9.57
CA GLY A 116 7.82 -12.64 -10.20
C GLY A 116 6.63 -11.99 -9.49
N PRO A 117 5.41 -12.25 -9.96
CA PRO A 117 4.20 -11.66 -9.40
C PRO A 117 3.92 -12.20 -8.00
N ALA A 118 3.43 -11.33 -7.12
CA ALA A 118 2.90 -11.76 -5.83
C ALA A 118 1.65 -12.65 -6.02
N SER A 119 1.48 -13.60 -5.14
CA SER A 119 0.25 -14.43 -5.12
C SER A 119 -0.97 -13.57 -4.78
N TRP A 120 -2.12 -13.91 -5.37
CA TRP A 120 -3.39 -13.30 -5.00
C TRP A 120 -3.70 -13.56 -3.53
N HIS A 121 -4.02 -12.53 -2.79
CA HIS A 121 -4.35 -12.58 -1.37
C HIS A 121 -5.41 -11.53 -1.04
N ARG A 122 -5.92 -11.57 0.17
CA ARG A 122 -6.74 -10.53 0.78
C ARG A 122 -6.01 -9.98 1.98
N ASP A 123 -6.01 -8.66 2.10
CA ASP A 123 -5.51 -7.99 3.29
C ASP A 123 -6.66 -7.90 4.30
N ILE A 124 -6.80 -8.92 5.14
CA ILE A 124 -7.82 -9.02 6.18
C ILE A 124 -7.14 -9.02 7.53
N ASP A 125 -7.51 -8.09 8.39
CA ASP A 125 -7.00 -8.00 9.75
C ASP A 125 -8.19 -7.98 10.74
N PRO A 126 -8.23 -8.79 11.76
CA PRO A 126 -7.23 -9.80 12.17
C PRO A 126 -7.54 -11.22 11.64
N VAL A 127 -6.85 -11.65 10.64
CA VAL A 127 -7.05 -12.98 10.02
C VAL A 127 -6.77 -14.15 10.97
N HIS A 128 -5.95 -13.93 12.02
CA HIS A 128 -5.52 -14.97 12.96
C HIS A 128 -6.48 -15.17 14.14
N GLN A 129 -7.45 -14.27 14.33
CA GLN A 129 -8.30 -14.26 15.54
C GLN A 129 -9.70 -14.80 15.29
N ALA A 130 -10.09 -14.96 14.04
CA ALA A 130 -11.39 -15.51 13.67
C ALA A 130 -11.26 -16.42 12.44
N PRO A 131 -12.17 -17.37 12.25
CA PRO A 131 -12.23 -18.13 11.01
C PRO A 131 -12.34 -17.17 9.83
N LEU A 132 -11.52 -17.34 8.79
CA LEU A 132 -11.48 -16.47 7.62
C LEU A 132 -12.88 -16.20 7.03
N ASN A 133 -13.71 -17.22 6.93
CA ASN A 133 -15.08 -17.08 6.44
C ASN A 133 -15.94 -16.18 7.34
N GLY A 134 -15.79 -16.28 8.66
CA GLY A 134 -16.51 -15.42 9.62
C GLY A 134 -16.08 -13.96 9.50
N VAL A 135 -14.78 -13.69 9.39
CA VAL A 135 -14.26 -12.34 9.16
C VAL A 135 -14.78 -11.76 7.84
N GLN A 136 -14.76 -12.54 6.77
CA GLN A 136 -15.29 -12.12 5.47
C GLN A 136 -16.79 -11.79 5.53
N MET A 137 -17.57 -12.61 6.20
CA MET A 137 -19.03 -12.38 6.36
C MET A 137 -19.32 -11.14 7.17
N ASP A 138 -18.56 -10.86 8.22
CA ASP A 138 -18.69 -9.65 9.03
C ASP A 138 -18.35 -8.40 8.23
N MET A 139 -17.24 -8.43 7.49
CA MET A 139 -16.84 -7.32 6.60
C MET A 139 -17.87 -7.05 5.50
N MET A 140 -18.52 -8.06 4.96
CA MET A 140 -19.58 -7.91 3.95
C MET A 140 -20.88 -7.32 4.52
N ALA A 141 -21.17 -7.55 5.81
CA ALA A 141 -22.40 -7.11 6.44
C ALA A 141 -22.35 -5.67 6.98
N ASN A 142 -21.16 -5.13 7.18
CA ASN A 142 -20.96 -3.86 7.86
C ASN A 142 -20.35 -2.80 6.92
N VAL A 143 -20.45 -1.53 7.31
CA VAL A 143 -19.65 -0.45 6.69
C VAL A 143 -18.16 -0.72 6.87
N PRO A 144 -17.29 -0.19 5.99
CA PRO A 144 -15.86 -0.44 6.09
C PRO A 144 -15.32 -0.10 7.49
N GLY A 145 -14.91 -1.08 8.25
CA GLY A 145 -14.21 -0.91 9.53
C GLY A 145 -12.70 -0.74 9.34
N TYR A 146 -12.21 -0.96 8.12
CA TYR A 146 -10.80 -0.91 7.74
C TYR A 146 -10.65 -0.41 6.32
N LEU A 147 -9.68 0.47 6.09
CA LEU A 147 -9.28 0.95 4.77
C LEU A 147 -7.77 0.84 4.63
N GLN A 148 -7.32 0.25 3.53
CA GLN A 148 -5.92 0.25 3.15
C GLN A 148 -5.67 1.29 2.06
N TRP A 149 -4.70 2.16 2.28
CA TRP A 149 -4.23 3.13 1.31
C TRP A 149 -2.98 2.65 0.59
N ASN A 150 -2.99 2.74 -0.73
CA ASN A 150 -1.82 2.53 -1.56
C ASN A 150 -1.60 3.80 -2.38
N ILE A 151 -0.56 4.58 -2.07
CA ILE A 151 -0.33 5.91 -2.61
C ILE A 151 0.98 5.93 -3.38
N PRO A 152 0.95 5.92 -4.73
CA PRO A 152 2.15 5.93 -5.53
C PRO A 152 2.88 7.27 -5.44
N LEU A 153 4.18 7.22 -5.16
CA LEU A 153 5.09 8.37 -5.20
C LEU A 153 5.70 8.57 -6.59
N TYR A 154 5.71 7.52 -7.40
CA TYR A 154 6.28 7.45 -8.75
C TYR A 154 5.32 6.76 -9.70
N ASP A 155 5.60 6.79 -11.00
CA ASP A 155 4.80 6.06 -11.99
C ASP A 155 4.87 4.56 -11.75
N ASP A 156 3.71 3.91 -11.76
CA ASP A 156 3.59 2.50 -11.47
C ASP A 156 2.45 1.81 -12.21
N ASN A 157 2.60 0.49 -12.40
CA ASN A 157 1.60 -0.37 -13.05
C ASN A 157 1.54 -1.78 -12.45
N VAL A 158 2.03 -1.96 -11.21
CA VAL A 158 2.16 -3.30 -10.61
C VAL A 158 0.95 -3.69 -9.76
N PHE A 159 0.03 -2.77 -9.51
CA PHE A 159 -1.12 -3.04 -8.65
C PHE A 159 -2.30 -3.63 -9.41
N TRP A 160 -2.80 -4.75 -8.91
CA TRP A 160 -3.93 -5.48 -9.50
C TRP A 160 -4.99 -5.73 -8.44
N VAL A 161 -6.25 -5.55 -8.80
CA VAL A 161 -7.39 -5.86 -7.93
C VAL A 161 -8.43 -6.67 -8.70
N VAL A 162 -9.21 -7.45 -7.97
CA VAL A 162 -10.38 -8.15 -8.49
C VAL A 162 -11.64 -7.43 -8.03
N PRO A 163 -12.33 -6.68 -8.92
CA PRO A 163 -13.52 -5.93 -8.55
C PRO A 163 -14.58 -6.83 -7.88
N GLY A 164 -15.20 -6.33 -6.81
CA GLY A 164 -16.24 -7.04 -6.06
C GLY A 164 -15.74 -8.26 -5.28
N SER A 165 -14.43 -8.50 -5.19
CA SER A 165 -13.91 -9.65 -4.47
C SER A 165 -14.14 -9.56 -2.95
N HIS A 166 -14.22 -8.37 -2.39
CA HIS A 166 -14.50 -8.12 -0.98
C HIS A 166 -15.87 -8.65 -0.53
N CYS A 167 -16.87 -8.71 -1.45
CA CYS A 167 -18.24 -9.13 -1.15
C CYS A 167 -18.48 -10.64 -1.37
N ARG A 168 -17.45 -11.46 -1.45
CA ARG A 168 -17.62 -12.90 -1.67
C ARG A 168 -16.53 -13.70 -0.97
N PRO A 169 -16.85 -14.87 -0.40
CA PRO A 169 -15.86 -15.76 0.20
C PRO A 169 -14.87 -16.25 -0.86
N ASN A 170 -13.73 -16.74 -0.41
CA ASN A 170 -12.80 -17.46 -1.28
C ASN A 170 -13.41 -18.78 -1.68
N ASP A 171 -13.56 -19.05 -2.98
CA ASP A 171 -13.85 -20.36 -3.47
C ASP A 171 -12.64 -21.27 -3.21
N SER A 172 -12.90 -22.50 -2.72
CA SER A 172 -11.85 -23.47 -2.38
C SER A 172 -10.90 -23.84 -3.53
N GLY A 173 -11.23 -23.48 -4.78
CA GLY A 173 -10.41 -23.66 -5.97
C GLY A 173 -9.67 -22.42 -6.47
N ARG A 174 -9.94 -21.22 -5.89
CA ARG A 174 -9.40 -19.94 -6.41
C ARG A 174 -8.19 -19.38 -5.67
N THR A 175 -7.86 -19.92 -4.51
CA THR A 175 -6.63 -19.55 -3.77
C THR A 175 -5.33 -19.92 -4.48
N SER A 176 -5.42 -20.76 -5.52
CA SER A 176 -4.27 -21.21 -6.33
C SER A 176 -4.42 -20.93 -7.83
N ALA A 177 -5.42 -20.14 -8.25
CA ALA A 177 -5.58 -19.80 -9.66
C ALA A 177 -4.43 -18.89 -10.13
N PRO A 178 -3.84 -19.15 -11.32
CA PRO A 178 -2.90 -18.24 -11.92
C PRO A 178 -3.48 -16.83 -12.07
N ALA A 179 -2.66 -15.81 -11.92
CA ALA A 179 -3.06 -14.40 -12.05
C ALA A 179 -3.86 -14.11 -13.34
N ASP A 180 -3.51 -14.80 -14.43
CA ASP A 180 -4.12 -14.62 -15.76
C ASP A 180 -5.56 -15.15 -15.88
N SER A 181 -6.05 -15.92 -14.92
CA SER A 181 -7.38 -16.56 -14.97
C SER A 181 -8.49 -15.76 -14.29
N LEU A 182 -8.17 -14.65 -13.61
CA LEU A 182 -9.14 -13.81 -12.90
C LEU A 182 -9.43 -12.52 -13.67
N PRO A 183 -10.68 -12.04 -13.70
CA PRO A 183 -11.00 -10.74 -14.23
C PRO A 183 -10.43 -9.66 -13.31
N ALA A 184 -9.24 -9.20 -13.60
CA ALA A 184 -8.52 -8.22 -12.80
C ALA A 184 -8.46 -6.88 -13.52
N ALA A 185 -8.53 -5.78 -12.77
CA ALA A 185 -8.24 -4.44 -13.26
C ALA A 185 -6.80 -4.08 -12.91
N ASN A 186 -6.03 -3.68 -13.92
CA ASN A 186 -4.70 -3.12 -13.73
C ASN A 186 -4.79 -1.58 -13.74
N PHE A 187 -4.20 -0.95 -12.75
CA PHE A 187 -4.13 0.49 -12.67
C PHE A 187 -2.76 0.98 -13.05
N ARG A 188 -2.70 1.75 -14.14
CA ARG A 188 -1.49 2.47 -14.53
C ARG A 188 -1.60 3.90 -14.07
N TRP A 189 -0.67 4.35 -13.24
CA TRP A 189 -0.56 5.72 -12.78
C TRP A 189 0.54 6.44 -13.55
N HIS A 190 0.23 7.65 -14.01
CA HIS A 190 1.23 8.54 -14.59
C HIS A 190 1.33 9.77 -13.70
N SER A 191 2.45 9.96 -13.02
CA SER A 191 2.77 11.24 -12.42
C SER A 191 2.96 12.26 -13.56
N ARG A 192 2.43 13.47 -13.42
CA ARG A 192 2.75 14.54 -14.36
C ARG A 192 4.26 14.78 -14.32
N ARG A 193 4.89 14.63 -15.48
CA ARG A 193 6.32 14.64 -15.74
C ARG A 193 7.12 15.62 -14.89
N THR A 194 8.08 15.09 -14.15
CA THR A 194 9.43 15.64 -14.03
C THR A 194 10.39 14.54 -14.43
N GLU A 195 11.41 14.88 -15.23
CA GLU A 195 12.32 13.94 -15.86
C GLU A 195 12.84 12.89 -14.87
N SER A 196 12.61 11.63 -15.20
CA SER A 196 13.08 10.48 -14.46
C SER A 196 14.62 10.44 -14.46
N ARG A 197 15.24 10.91 -13.39
CA ARG A 197 16.60 10.46 -13.09
C ARG A 197 16.49 8.99 -12.68
N ARG A 198 17.23 8.13 -13.35
CA ARG A 198 17.36 6.71 -13.06
C ARG A 198 17.87 6.51 -11.63
N TRP A 199 16.96 6.34 -10.70
CA TRP A 199 17.24 5.79 -9.40
C TRP A 199 16.62 4.40 -9.36
N GLY A 200 17.47 3.38 -9.19
CA GLY A 200 16.99 2.02 -9.06
C GLY A 200 16.03 1.89 -7.87
N GLY A 201 14.79 1.60 -8.17
CA GLY A 201 13.98 0.79 -7.31
C GLY A 201 13.18 1.41 -6.18
N LEU A 202 12.50 2.56 -6.36
CA LEU A 202 11.41 2.94 -5.45
C LEU A 202 10.08 2.81 -6.19
N HIS A 203 9.23 1.91 -5.75
CA HIS A 203 7.86 1.72 -6.25
C HIS A 203 6.81 2.03 -5.17
N PRO A 204 5.58 2.22 -5.58
CA PRO A 204 4.59 3.08 -4.93
C PRO A 204 3.59 2.36 -4.03
N TYR A 205 2.74 3.16 -3.41
CA TYR A 205 1.69 2.77 -2.48
C TYR A 205 0.29 2.76 -3.12
N TYR A 206 -0.59 1.90 -2.62
CA TYR A 206 -1.95 1.71 -3.11
C TYR A 206 -2.97 1.54 -1.98
N ALA A 207 -4.23 1.94 -2.16
CA ALA A 207 -5.30 1.71 -1.20
C ALA A 207 -6.33 0.68 -1.70
N THR A 208 -6.55 -0.34 -0.91
CA THR A 208 -7.61 -1.32 -1.12
C THR A 208 -8.41 -1.54 0.15
N LEU A 209 -9.63 -2.05 -0.01
CA LEU A 209 -10.33 -2.72 1.06
C LEU A 209 -9.82 -4.15 1.16
N GLY A 210 -9.43 -4.53 2.36
CA GLY A 210 -9.15 -5.91 2.70
C GLY A 210 -10.41 -6.75 2.74
#